data_bd8a8f7a358ce056a3700be7cf56c22a
#
_entry.id   bd8a8f7a358ce056a3700be7cf56c22a
#
_cell.length_a   1.000
_cell.length_b   1.000
_cell.length_c   1.000
_cell.angle_alpha   90.00
_cell.angle_beta   90.00
_cell.angle_gamma   90.00
#
_symmetry.space_group_name_H-M   'P 1'
#
loop_
_entity.id
_entity.type
_entity.pdbx_description
1 polymer ?
#
loop_
_entity_poly.entity_id
_entity_poly.type
_entity_poly.pdbx_seq_one_letter_code
_entity_poly.pdbx_strand_id
1 'polypeptide(L)'
;MNTKTTLISQAQLEDQFAYCDKIAALWQQEGRIPSAYVETYGCQQNEADSEKLRGYLTQSGYTIIQQAEGADVVVMNTCAIREHAEQRVFGNLGALTHTKRRHPEQKIFLCGCMAGETKVSQRIRQSYPHVDGVFSTHHLWQFPEILYNVLTQKKRQFYVADEPGSIAEGIPQVRDSQLKAWVSIMYGCNNFCTYCIVPYVRGRERSRQPEDILRECRELIAAGCKDITLLGQNVNSYGKDLEGGMDFADLLAAIAQLPGEFLIRFMTSHPRDAGKKLFDTMAAYPKIACQLHLPFQSGSSRVLKAMNRHYDREKYLEAVNYAKSVMPDLVLTSDVIVGFPGETEEEFEETITLIQQVHYDALFTFIFSPRTGTPAASMDDPTPKEEKNRRFDRLCAVQNAISEQIHQTYIGKTLRCLVDGQDKELLTARTEGGRLVRFSGCDSLIGTFQNITITGATTWSLTGDLA
;
A
#
# COMPACT_ATOMS: atom_id res chain seq x y z
N MET A 1 18.99 10.49 17.90
CA MET A 1 19.32 9.14 18.35
C MET A 1 19.26 8.23 17.13
N ASN A 2 20.41 7.68 16.70
CA ASN A 2 20.43 6.63 15.66
C ASN A 2 19.89 5.35 16.31
N THR A 3 18.61 5.09 16.19
CA THR A 3 18.07 3.78 16.53
C THR A 3 18.46 2.83 15.39
N LYS A 4 19.49 1.99 15.64
CA LYS A 4 19.85 0.93 14.69
C LYS A 4 18.60 0.10 14.42
N THR A 5 18.34 -0.19 13.14
CA THR A 5 17.29 -1.13 12.71
C THR A 5 17.49 -2.46 13.43
N THR A 6 16.47 -2.93 14.12
CA THR A 6 16.52 -4.25 14.76
C THR A 6 16.10 -5.29 13.73
N LEU A 7 17.05 -6.15 13.33
CA LEU A 7 16.72 -7.34 12.54
C LEU A 7 16.28 -8.46 13.49
N ILE A 8 15.14 -9.07 13.18
CA ILE A 8 14.71 -10.28 13.87
C ILE A 8 15.65 -11.42 13.46
N SER A 9 16.26 -12.04 14.44
CA SER A 9 17.19 -13.14 14.21
C SER A 9 16.47 -14.39 13.68
N GLN A 10 17.21 -15.25 13.00
CA GLN A 10 16.69 -16.55 12.51
C GLN A 10 16.10 -17.38 13.66
N ALA A 11 16.77 -17.40 14.83
CA ALA A 11 16.29 -18.11 16.00
C ALA A 11 14.93 -17.58 16.52
N GLN A 12 14.75 -16.25 16.53
CA GLN A 12 13.46 -15.67 16.92
C GLN A 12 12.34 -16.02 15.94
N LEU A 13 12.66 -16.14 14.65
CA LEU A 13 11.68 -16.54 13.64
C LEU A 13 11.37 -18.04 13.75
N GLU A 14 12.38 -18.88 14.00
CA GLU A 14 12.19 -20.31 14.28
C GLU A 14 11.31 -20.56 15.51
N ASP A 15 11.43 -19.73 16.55
CA ASP A 15 10.51 -19.77 17.70
C ASP A 15 9.06 -19.50 17.26
N GLN A 16 8.83 -18.58 16.30
CA GLN A 16 7.49 -18.32 15.78
C GLN A 16 6.95 -19.52 14.97
N PHE A 17 7.80 -20.18 14.19
CA PHE A 17 7.41 -21.40 13.49
C PHE A 17 7.09 -22.55 14.47
N ALA A 18 7.84 -22.65 15.58
CA ALA A 18 7.51 -23.60 16.62
C ALA A 18 6.12 -23.31 17.27
N TYR A 19 5.69 -22.03 17.34
CA TYR A 19 4.32 -21.71 17.73
C TYR A 19 3.29 -22.13 16.69
N CYS A 20 3.59 -21.98 15.39
CA CYS A 20 2.72 -22.51 14.34
C CYS A 20 2.51 -24.03 14.49
N ASP A 21 3.59 -24.79 14.72
CA ASP A 21 3.54 -26.24 14.93
C ASP A 21 2.72 -26.62 16.17
N LYS A 22 2.88 -25.87 17.28
CA LYS A 22 2.04 -26.06 18.50
C LYS A 22 0.57 -25.82 18.23
N ILE A 23 0.22 -24.78 17.45
CA ILE A 23 -1.15 -24.48 17.09
C ILE A 23 -1.73 -25.59 16.21
N ALA A 24 -0.97 -26.04 15.18
CA ALA A 24 -1.38 -27.15 14.33
C ALA A 24 -1.64 -28.43 15.15
N ALA A 25 -0.78 -28.74 16.14
CA ALA A 25 -0.96 -29.87 17.03
C ALA A 25 -2.24 -29.78 17.89
N LEU A 26 -2.63 -28.58 18.34
CA LEU A 26 -3.91 -28.40 19.07
C LEU A 26 -5.11 -28.82 18.20
N TRP A 27 -5.14 -28.39 16.94
CA TRP A 27 -6.23 -28.72 16.01
C TRP A 27 -6.24 -30.19 15.61
N GLN A 28 -5.06 -30.81 15.46
CA GLN A 28 -4.95 -32.26 15.22
C GLN A 28 -5.53 -33.07 16.39
N GLN A 29 -5.28 -32.64 17.63
CA GLN A 29 -5.87 -33.27 18.81
C GLN A 29 -7.40 -33.16 18.87
N GLU A 30 -7.95 -32.04 18.37
CA GLU A 30 -9.40 -31.85 18.24
C GLU A 30 -10.01 -32.61 17.06
N GLY A 31 -9.19 -33.19 16.16
CA GLY A 31 -9.62 -33.95 15.01
C GLY A 31 -10.32 -33.15 13.92
N ARG A 32 -10.04 -31.84 13.80
CA ARG A 32 -10.65 -30.95 12.80
C ARG A 32 -9.63 -30.02 12.15
N ILE A 33 -9.97 -29.52 10.96
CA ILE A 33 -9.23 -28.48 10.25
C ILE A 33 -9.89 -27.14 10.56
N PRO A 34 -9.18 -26.20 11.20
CA PRO A 34 -9.72 -24.89 11.52
C PRO A 34 -9.78 -23.98 10.30
N SER A 35 -10.60 -22.95 10.37
CA SER A 35 -10.74 -21.93 9.32
C SER A 35 -10.35 -20.55 9.81
N ALA A 36 -9.77 -19.74 8.91
CA ALA A 36 -9.40 -18.37 9.21
C ALA A 36 -9.83 -17.40 8.08
N TYR A 37 -10.25 -16.22 8.49
CA TYR A 37 -10.57 -15.10 7.61
C TYR A 37 -9.67 -13.90 7.91
N VAL A 38 -9.05 -13.34 6.87
CA VAL A 38 -8.21 -12.14 6.99
C VAL A 38 -8.82 -11.04 6.14
N GLU A 39 -9.30 -10.00 6.78
CA GLU A 39 -9.85 -8.81 6.11
C GLU A 39 -8.85 -7.67 6.14
N THR A 40 -8.58 -7.08 4.97
CA THR A 40 -7.62 -5.98 4.82
C THR A 40 -8.35 -4.65 4.60
N TYR A 41 -7.98 -3.66 5.40
CA TYR A 41 -8.41 -2.28 5.22
C TYR A 41 -7.18 -1.42 4.96
N GLY A 42 -7.14 -0.71 3.82
CA GLY A 42 -6.12 0.29 3.65
C GLY A 42 -5.35 0.27 2.33
N CYS A 43 -4.03 0.26 2.41
CA CYS A 43 -3.13 0.41 1.27
C CYS A 43 -2.45 -0.93 0.91
N GLN A 44 -1.69 -0.94 -0.20
CA GLN A 44 -0.94 -2.12 -0.65
C GLN A 44 0.03 -2.67 0.42
N GLN A 45 0.57 -1.81 1.30
CA GLN A 45 1.38 -2.29 2.41
C GLN A 45 0.58 -3.14 3.40
N ASN A 46 -0.70 -2.80 3.64
CA ASN A 46 -1.57 -3.65 4.45
C ASN A 46 -1.91 -4.97 3.75
N GLU A 47 -2.03 -4.97 2.41
CA GLU A 47 -2.19 -6.24 1.64
C GLU A 47 -0.97 -7.14 1.81
N ALA A 48 0.25 -6.60 1.62
CA ALA A 48 1.49 -7.35 1.85
C ALA A 48 1.61 -7.86 3.30
N ASP A 49 1.17 -7.07 4.29
CA ASP A 49 1.13 -7.49 5.69
C ASP A 49 0.10 -8.64 5.88
N SER A 50 -1.05 -8.59 5.19
CA SER A 50 -2.08 -9.65 5.26
C SER A 50 -1.66 -10.95 4.58
N GLU A 51 -0.86 -10.88 3.49
CA GLU A 51 -0.25 -12.07 2.87
C GLU A 51 0.61 -12.85 3.87
N LYS A 52 1.37 -12.15 4.72
CA LYS A 52 2.16 -12.74 5.81
C LYS A 52 1.29 -13.34 6.91
N LEU A 53 0.21 -12.67 7.30
CA LEU A 53 -0.75 -13.20 8.28
C LEU A 53 -1.42 -14.48 7.78
N ARG A 54 -1.85 -14.51 6.51
CA ARG A 54 -2.37 -15.72 5.87
C ARG A 54 -1.32 -16.84 5.81
N GLY A 55 -0.07 -16.49 5.54
CA GLY A 55 1.05 -17.43 5.55
C GLY A 55 1.22 -18.13 6.90
N TYR A 56 1.26 -17.37 7.99
CA TYR A 56 1.32 -17.93 9.34
C TYR A 56 0.09 -18.79 9.70
N LEU A 57 -1.12 -18.35 9.33
CA LEU A 57 -2.34 -19.12 9.57
C LEU A 57 -2.32 -20.45 8.81
N THR A 58 -1.92 -20.44 7.53
CA THR A 58 -1.78 -21.66 6.71
C THR A 58 -0.74 -22.61 7.30
N GLN A 59 0.42 -22.11 7.74
CA GLN A 59 1.44 -22.90 8.41
C GLN A 59 0.95 -23.46 9.76
N SER A 60 0.05 -22.76 10.43
CA SER A 60 -0.61 -23.20 11.66
C SER A 60 -1.78 -24.17 11.44
N GLY A 61 -1.99 -24.64 10.20
CA GLY A 61 -3.00 -25.64 9.84
C GLY A 61 -4.39 -25.08 9.52
N TYR A 62 -4.55 -23.75 9.39
CA TYR A 62 -5.83 -23.14 9.02
C TYR A 62 -6.08 -23.16 7.51
N THR A 63 -7.34 -23.39 7.14
CA THR A 63 -7.85 -23.10 5.81
C THR A 63 -8.30 -21.65 5.73
N ILE A 64 -7.81 -20.89 4.76
CA ILE A 64 -8.23 -19.50 4.53
C ILE A 64 -9.57 -19.49 3.81
N ILE A 65 -10.57 -18.82 4.38
CA ILE A 65 -11.92 -18.67 3.82
C ILE A 65 -12.24 -17.21 3.49
N GLN A 66 -13.31 -16.96 2.71
CA GLN A 66 -13.62 -15.65 2.16
C GLN A 66 -14.59 -14.80 2.99
N GLN A 67 -15.04 -15.28 4.14
CA GLN A 67 -16.01 -14.58 4.99
C GLN A 67 -15.76 -14.86 6.47
N ALA A 68 -16.12 -13.90 7.32
CA ALA A 68 -15.92 -14.00 8.76
C ALA A 68 -16.89 -14.98 9.44
N GLU A 69 -18.06 -15.23 8.83
CA GLU A 69 -19.04 -16.17 9.37
C GLU A 69 -18.51 -17.60 9.23
N GLY A 70 -18.49 -18.32 10.34
CA GLY A 70 -17.95 -19.69 10.40
C GLY A 70 -16.42 -19.78 10.53
N ALA A 71 -15.69 -18.66 10.47
CA ALA A 71 -14.25 -18.68 10.73
C ALA A 71 -13.95 -18.91 12.21
N ASP A 72 -12.98 -19.78 12.50
CA ASP A 72 -12.45 -19.96 13.87
C ASP A 72 -11.59 -18.77 14.29
N VAL A 73 -10.86 -18.18 13.35
CA VAL A 73 -10.03 -16.99 13.55
C VAL A 73 -10.39 -15.92 12.54
N VAL A 74 -10.66 -14.71 13.01
CA VAL A 74 -10.86 -13.51 12.19
C VAL A 74 -9.76 -12.52 12.50
N VAL A 75 -9.02 -12.08 11.49
CA VAL A 75 -7.97 -11.05 11.59
C VAL A 75 -8.36 -9.84 10.75
N MET A 76 -8.52 -8.69 11.40
CA MET A 76 -8.79 -7.41 10.74
C MET A 76 -7.50 -6.60 10.67
N ASN A 77 -6.87 -6.52 9.51
CA ASN A 77 -5.68 -5.70 9.28
C ASN A 77 -6.07 -4.30 8.85
N THR A 78 -5.72 -3.29 9.64
CA THR A 78 -6.35 -1.98 9.64
C THR A 78 -5.41 -0.84 9.28
N CYS A 79 -5.97 0.23 8.71
CA CYS A 79 -5.27 1.42 8.25
C CYS A 79 -5.60 2.64 9.12
N ALA A 80 -4.60 3.47 9.42
CA ALA A 80 -4.75 4.73 10.15
C ALA A 80 -4.88 5.97 9.23
N ILE A 81 -4.76 5.79 7.90
CA ILE A 81 -4.64 6.93 6.97
C ILE A 81 -6.00 7.50 6.55
N ARG A 82 -7.06 6.69 6.51
CA ARG A 82 -8.39 7.09 5.99
C ARG A 82 -9.45 7.00 7.07
N GLU A 83 -10.12 8.12 7.38
CA GLU A 83 -11.19 8.17 8.38
C GLU A 83 -12.36 7.22 8.07
N HIS A 84 -12.80 7.17 6.82
CA HIS A 84 -13.83 6.22 6.40
C HIS A 84 -13.42 4.75 6.62
N ALA A 85 -12.13 4.44 6.52
CA ALA A 85 -11.64 3.09 6.83
C ALA A 85 -11.76 2.79 8.32
N GLU A 86 -11.47 3.76 9.19
CA GLU A 86 -11.58 3.62 10.64
C GLU A 86 -13.05 3.38 11.06
N GLN A 87 -13.99 4.21 10.55
CA GLN A 87 -15.42 4.06 10.84
C GLN A 87 -15.93 2.69 10.37
N ARG A 88 -15.52 2.26 9.16
CA ARG A 88 -15.88 0.95 8.62
C ARG A 88 -15.34 -0.19 9.48
N VAL A 89 -14.08 -0.09 9.95
CA VAL A 89 -13.47 -1.07 10.85
C VAL A 89 -14.28 -1.20 12.15
N PHE A 90 -14.63 -0.09 12.80
CA PHE A 90 -15.42 -0.13 14.03
C PHE A 90 -16.84 -0.69 13.80
N GLY A 91 -17.47 -0.36 12.66
CA GLY A 91 -18.76 -0.92 12.26
C GLY A 91 -18.71 -2.45 12.09
N ASN A 92 -17.73 -2.94 11.31
CA ASN A 92 -17.54 -4.37 11.08
C ASN A 92 -17.13 -5.10 12.37
N LEU A 93 -16.28 -4.47 13.19
CA LEU A 93 -15.90 -5.03 14.49
C LEU A 93 -17.12 -5.18 15.42
N GLY A 94 -18.04 -4.19 15.40
CA GLY A 94 -19.32 -4.29 16.10
C GLY A 94 -20.18 -5.45 15.59
N ALA A 95 -20.25 -5.65 14.28
CA ALA A 95 -21.00 -6.74 13.65
C ALA A 95 -20.45 -8.13 14.04
N LEU A 96 -19.14 -8.27 14.24
CA LEU A 96 -18.52 -9.51 14.70
C LEU A 96 -18.99 -9.97 16.10
N THR A 97 -19.62 -9.10 16.89
CA THR A 97 -20.30 -9.49 18.14
C THR A 97 -21.39 -10.54 17.87
N HIS A 98 -22.09 -10.42 16.74
CA HIS A 98 -23.15 -11.36 16.38
C HIS A 98 -22.60 -12.74 15.96
N THR A 99 -21.48 -12.75 15.19
CA THR A 99 -20.82 -14.00 14.81
C THR A 99 -20.23 -14.69 16.03
N LYS A 100 -19.55 -13.93 16.91
CA LYS A 100 -19.00 -14.46 18.18
C LYS A 100 -20.06 -15.02 19.13
N ARG A 101 -21.27 -14.45 19.15
CA ARG A 101 -22.40 -15.02 19.93
C ARG A 101 -22.88 -16.37 19.40
N ARG A 102 -22.86 -16.58 18.07
CA ARG A 102 -23.19 -17.86 17.44
C ARG A 102 -22.05 -18.88 17.53
N HIS A 103 -20.80 -18.39 17.52
CA HIS A 103 -19.58 -19.16 17.59
C HIS A 103 -18.68 -18.63 18.73
N PRO A 104 -18.96 -18.96 20.01
CA PRO A 104 -18.25 -18.39 21.17
C PRO A 104 -16.74 -18.64 21.16
N GLU A 105 -16.29 -19.73 20.53
CA GLU A 105 -14.88 -20.10 20.42
C GLU A 105 -14.13 -19.31 19.31
N GLN A 106 -14.84 -18.59 18.42
CA GLN A 106 -14.21 -17.74 17.41
C GLN A 106 -13.23 -16.76 18.06
N LYS A 107 -12.04 -16.60 17.51
CA LYS A 107 -11.03 -15.63 17.97
C LYS A 107 -10.96 -14.46 17.00
N ILE A 108 -11.03 -13.25 17.54
CA ILE A 108 -11.05 -12.01 16.76
C ILE A 108 -9.82 -11.17 17.09
N PHE A 109 -9.05 -10.83 16.05
CA PHE A 109 -7.84 -10.01 16.15
C PHE A 109 -7.99 -8.71 15.38
N LEU A 110 -7.48 -7.61 15.95
CA LEU A 110 -7.29 -6.34 15.27
C LEU A 110 -5.80 -6.06 15.16
N CYS A 111 -5.32 -5.78 13.96
CA CYS A 111 -3.91 -5.45 13.75
C CYS A 111 -3.72 -4.32 12.74
N GLY A 112 -2.47 -4.00 12.44
CA GLY A 112 -2.12 -2.99 11.45
C GLY A 112 -1.88 -1.60 12.04
N CYS A 113 -1.89 -0.58 11.16
CA CYS A 113 -1.53 0.79 11.54
C CYS A 113 -2.46 1.38 12.61
N MET A 114 -3.77 1.18 12.46
CA MET A 114 -4.77 1.71 13.41
C MET A 114 -4.64 1.06 14.79
N ALA A 115 -4.29 -0.23 14.86
CA ALA A 115 -4.08 -0.93 16.12
C ALA A 115 -2.89 -0.40 16.93
N GLY A 116 -1.91 0.24 16.25
CA GLY A 116 -0.77 0.92 16.88
C GLY A 116 -1.11 2.24 17.57
N GLU A 117 -2.31 2.80 17.36
CA GLU A 117 -2.73 4.02 18.01
C GLU A 117 -3.21 3.75 19.44
N THR A 118 -2.59 4.39 20.42
CA THR A 118 -2.92 4.21 21.86
C THR A 118 -4.41 4.41 22.16
N LYS A 119 -5.03 5.43 21.55
CA LYS A 119 -6.48 5.71 21.75
C LYS A 119 -7.36 4.60 21.21
N VAL A 120 -7.00 4.04 20.06
CA VAL A 120 -7.73 2.92 19.43
C VAL A 120 -7.61 1.68 20.30
N SER A 121 -6.42 1.30 20.72
CA SER A 121 -6.22 0.13 21.57
C SER A 121 -6.94 0.25 22.92
N GLN A 122 -6.96 1.44 23.53
CA GLN A 122 -7.75 1.72 24.74
C GLN A 122 -9.25 1.59 24.49
N ARG A 123 -9.78 2.15 23.39
CA ARG A 123 -11.20 2.02 23.00
C ARG A 123 -11.58 0.56 22.80
N ILE A 124 -10.74 -0.23 22.12
CA ILE A 124 -10.98 -1.67 21.93
C ILE A 124 -11.00 -2.40 23.27
N ARG A 125 -10.07 -2.08 24.17
CA ARG A 125 -10.00 -2.67 25.50
C ARG A 125 -11.28 -2.46 26.30
N GLN A 126 -11.84 -1.24 26.22
CA GLN A 126 -13.01 -0.82 27.00
C GLN A 126 -14.36 -1.22 26.36
N SER A 127 -14.48 -1.05 25.04
CA SER A 127 -15.78 -1.07 24.36
C SER A 127 -16.00 -2.32 23.48
N TYR A 128 -14.98 -3.13 23.21
CA TYR A 128 -15.05 -4.30 22.35
C TYR A 128 -14.53 -5.56 23.06
N PRO A 129 -15.24 -6.05 24.10
CA PRO A 129 -14.77 -7.20 24.91
C PRO A 129 -14.66 -8.52 24.13
N HIS A 130 -15.30 -8.61 22.96
CA HIS A 130 -15.26 -9.77 22.08
C HIS A 130 -13.99 -9.86 21.22
N VAL A 131 -13.14 -8.83 21.20
CA VAL A 131 -11.83 -8.85 20.55
C VAL A 131 -10.82 -9.53 21.46
N ASP A 132 -10.19 -10.60 20.99
CA ASP A 132 -9.28 -11.44 21.75
C ASP A 132 -7.83 -10.97 21.67
N GLY A 133 -7.40 -10.36 20.53
CA GLY A 133 -6.04 -9.88 20.35
C GLY A 133 -5.97 -8.54 19.61
N VAL A 134 -5.03 -7.69 20.02
CA VAL A 134 -4.72 -6.43 19.33
C VAL A 134 -3.19 -6.30 19.24
N PHE A 135 -2.66 -6.09 18.03
CA PHE A 135 -1.23 -5.92 17.84
C PHE A 135 -0.90 -4.91 16.74
N SER A 136 0.16 -4.14 16.96
CA SER A 136 0.65 -3.15 15.99
C SER A 136 1.43 -3.81 14.84
N THR A 137 1.75 -3.03 13.83
CA THR A 137 2.59 -3.49 12.69
C THR A 137 3.97 -3.96 13.13
N HIS A 138 4.49 -3.49 14.26
CA HIS A 138 5.79 -3.88 14.81
C HIS A 138 5.79 -5.30 15.39
N HIS A 139 4.62 -5.83 15.76
CA HIS A 139 4.45 -7.15 16.36
C HIS A 139 3.87 -8.18 15.38
N LEU A 140 3.75 -7.85 14.08
CA LEU A 140 3.20 -8.77 13.08
C LEU A 140 3.99 -10.09 13.03
N TRP A 141 5.29 -10.03 13.14
CA TRP A 141 6.16 -11.22 13.14
C TRP A 141 5.93 -12.15 14.33
N GLN A 142 5.35 -11.66 15.43
CA GLN A 142 5.00 -12.43 16.64
C GLN A 142 3.57 -12.98 16.60
N PHE A 143 2.86 -12.84 15.49
CA PHE A 143 1.45 -13.27 15.40
C PHE A 143 1.23 -14.73 15.82
N PRO A 144 2.10 -15.72 15.47
CA PRO A 144 1.92 -17.10 15.94
C PRO A 144 1.93 -17.23 17.47
N GLU A 145 2.84 -16.56 18.16
CA GLU A 145 2.90 -16.53 19.62
C GLU A 145 1.64 -15.89 20.21
N ILE A 146 1.21 -14.74 19.65
CA ILE A 146 0.00 -14.03 20.10
C ILE A 146 -1.22 -14.92 19.95
N LEU A 147 -1.37 -15.59 18.80
CA LEU A 147 -2.47 -16.52 18.53
C LEU A 147 -2.45 -17.71 19.50
N TYR A 148 -1.29 -18.34 19.69
CA TYR A 148 -1.13 -19.45 20.62
C TYR A 148 -1.52 -19.05 22.06
N ASN A 149 -1.10 -17.88 22.52
CA ASN A 149 -1.43 -17.37 23.84
C ASN A 149 -2.94 -17.11 24.01
N VAL A 150 -3.60 -16.57 22.97
CA VAL A 150 -5.07 -16.39 22.97
C VAL A 150 -5.79 -17.73 23.04
N LEU A 151 -5.33 -18.74 22.30
CA LEU A 151 -5.96 -20.07 22.27
C LEU A 151 -5.82 -20.80 23.60
N THR A 152 -4.63 -20.73 24.23
CA THR A 152 -4.29 -21.54 25.42
C THR A 152 -4.60 -20.87 26.75
N GLN A 153 -4.33 -19.55 26.84
CA GLN A 153 -4.48 -18.82 28.13
C GLN A 153 -5.90 -18.28 28.35
N LYS A 154 -6.75 -18.27 27.31
CA LYS A 154 -8.12 -17.72 27.32
C LYS A 154 -8.17 -16.26 27.86
N LYS A 155 -7.10 -15.49 27.61
CA LYS A 155 -6.96 -14.08 27.99
C LYS A 155 -6.75 -13.23 26.76
N ARG A 156 -7.33 -12.03 26.76
CA ARG A 156 -7.10 -11.02 25.72
C ARG A 156 -5.64 -10.60 25.70
N GLN A 157 -5.06 -10.49 24.49
CA GLN A 157 -3.66 -10.13 24.29
C GLN A 157 -3.54 -8.74 23.61
N PHE A 158 -2.65 -7.87 24.10
CA PHE A 158 -2.45 -6.52 23.56
C PHE A 158 -0.97 -6.23 23.41
N TYR A 159 -0.48 -6.24 22.17
CA TYR A 159 0.90 -5.98 21.77
C TYR A 159 0.95 -4.66 20.97
N VAL A 160 0.88 -3.56 21.71
CA VAL A 160 0.72 -2.20 21.14
C VAL A 160 1.75 -1.21 21.70
N ALA A 161 2.79 -1.68 22.36
CA ALA A 161 3.83 -0.82 22.90
C ALA A 161 4.63 -0.14 21.77
N ASP A 162 5.10 1.09 22.03
CA ASP A 162 6.06 1.81 21.19
C ASP A 162 7.42 1.11 21.26
N GLU A 163 7.62 0.11 20.44
CA GLU A 163 8.92 -0.53 20.25
C GLU A 163 9.61 0.01 19.00
N PRO A 164 10.96 0.06 18.99
CA PRO A 164 11.70 0.30 17.76
C PRO A 164 11.27 -0.73 16.73
N GLY A 165 10.79 -0.27 15.55
CA GLY A 165 10.34 -1.20 14.53
C GLY A 165 11.45 -2.15 14.10
N SER A 166 11.08 -3.40 13.87
CA SER A 166 11.98 -4.47 13.43
C SER A 166 11.70 -4.89 11.97
N ILE A 167 12.65 -5.58 11.37
CA ILE A 167 12.49 -6.26 10.09
C ILE A 167 12.62 -7.76 10.34
N ALA A 168 11.65 -8.54 9.89
CA ALA A 168 11.69 -10.00 9.90
C ALA A 168 11.69 -10.51 8.46
N GLU A 169 12.72 -11.26 8.10
CA GLU A 169 12.86 -11.90 6.79
C GLU A 169 12.42 -13.37 6.86
N GLY A 170 11.86 -13.88 5.76
CA GLY A 170 11.47 -15.30 5.69
C GLY A 170 10.10 -15.63 6.30
N ILE A 171 9.28 -14.65 6.60
CA ILE A 171 7.88 -14.90 6.99
C ILE A 171 7.13 -15.50 5.78
N PRO A 172 6.43 -16.65 5.94
CA PRO A 172 5.67 -17.27 4.87
C PRO A 172 4.57 -16.33 4.38
N GLN A 173 4.28 -16.36 3.09
CA GLN A 173 3.28 -15.49 2.46
C GLN A 173 2.31 -16.32 1.62
N VAL A 174 1.02 -16.09 1.81
CA VAL A 174 -0.04 -16.59 0.91
C VAL A 174 -0.58 -15.41 0.12
N ARG A 175 -0.24 -15.39 -1.16
CA ARG A 175 -0.54 -14.26 -2.07
C ARG A 175 -1.90 -14.43 -2.72
N ASP A 176 -2.59 -13.31 -2.95
CA ASP A 176 -3.90 -13.30 -3.62
C ASP A 176 -3.79 -13.51 -5.14
N SER A 177 -2.62 -13.26 -5.72
CA SER A 177 -2.36 -13.41 -7.15
C SER A 177 -1.02 -14.11 -7.38
N GLN A 178 -0.99 -15.01 -8.36
CA GLN A 178 0.26 -15.58 -8.85
C GLN A 178 0.96 -14.66 -9.86
N LEU A 179 0.21 -13.77 -10.51
CA LEU A 179 0.72 -12.88 -11.56
C LEU A 179 1.28 -11.57 -11.00
N LYS A 180 0.79 -11.12 -9.85
CA LYS A 180 1.16 -9.85 -9.23
C LYS A 180 1.65 -10.07 -7.81
N ALA A 181 2.70 -9.34 -7.44
CA ALA A 181 3.26 -9.42 -6.09
C ALA A 181 3.57 -8.04 -5.50
N TRP A 182 3.32 -7.92 -4.20
CA TRP A 182 3.75 -6.80 -3.39
C TRP A 182 5.06 -7.16 -2.69
N VAL A 183 6.11 -6.38 -2.91
CA VAL A 183 7.41 -6.58 -2.25
C VAL A 183 7.73 -5.36 -1.42
N SER A 184 7.62 -5.48 -0.11
CA SER A 184 8.03 -4.42 0.81
C SER A 184 9.55 -4.30 0.79
N ILE A 185 10.10 -3.14 0.40
CA ILE A 185 11.54 -2.90 0.37
C ILE A 185 12.02 -2.13 1.60
N MET A 186 11.11 -1.42 2.26
CA MET A 186 11.37 -0.64 3.46
C MET A 186 10.11 -0.41 4.28
N TYR A 187 10.27 -0.03 5.53
CA TYR A 187 9.21 0.28 6.47
C TYR A 187 9.46 1.63 7.16
N GLY A 188 8.37 2.32 7.53
CA GLY A 188 8.43 3.59 8.25
C GLY A 188 8.75 4.79 7.36
N CYS A 189 8.75 6.00 7.93
CA CYS A 189 8.99 7.24 7.19
C CYS A 189 9.57 8.32 8.09
N ASN A 190 10.60 9.02 7.61
CA ASN A 190 11.27 10.11 8.32
C ASN A 190 10.83 11.51 7.87
N ASN A 191 9.83 11.62 6.99
CA ASN A 191 9.40 12.92 6.45
C ASN A 191 8.61 13.77 7.45
N PHE A 192 7.89 13.15 8.39
CA PHE A 192 7.08 13.86 9.39
C PHE A 192 6.21 14.97 8.81
N CYS A 193 5.59 14.72 7.64
CA CYS A 193 4.59 15.62 7.10
C CYS A 193 3.53 15.90 8.17
N THR A 194 3.15 17.17 8.36
CA THR A 194 2.35 17.60 9.51
C THR A 194 0.98 16.93 9.62
N TYR A 195 0.44 16.42 8.52
CA TYR A 195 -0.85 15.72 8.46
C TYR A 195 -0.74 14.20 8.58
N CYS A 196 0.48 13.64 8.56
CA CYS A 196 0.69 12.21 8.36
C CYS A 196 0.93 11.44 9.65
N ILE A 197 0.12 10.42 9.89
CA ILE A 197 0.23 9.54 11.07
C ILE A 197 1.31 8.44 10.90
N VAL A 198 1.78 8.19 9.69
CA VAL A 198 2.68 7.06 9.37
C VAL A 198 3.92 6.98 10.26
N PRO A 199 4.69 8.07 10.51
CA PRO A 199 5.86 7.99 11.37
C PRO A 199 5.57 7.52 12.81
N TYR A 200 4.33 7.73 13.27
CA TYR A 200 3.88 7.40 14.63
C TYR A 200 3.39 5.95 14.75
N VAL A 201 2.90 5.36 13.66
CA VAL A 201 2.32 3.99 13.69
C VAL A 201 3.18 2.95 12.98
N ARG A 202 4.09 3.35 12.09
CA ARG A 202 5.06 2.47 11.40
C ARG A 202 6.51 2.76 11.78
N GLY A 203 6.76 3.83 12.56
CA GLY A 203 8.09 4.21 13.06
C GLY A 203 8.98 4.86 12.01
N ARG A 204 10.29 4.90 12.32
CA ARG A 204 11.33 5.45 11.46
C ARG A 204 11.60 4.57 10.24
N GLU A 205 12.23 5.16 9.21
CA GLU A 205 12.66 4.43 8.01
C GLU A 205 13.61 3.30 8.36
N ARG A 206 13.34 2.14 7.78
CA ARG A 206 14.14 0.92 7.88
C ARG A 206 14.10 0.21 6.54
N SER A 207 15.24 0.14 5.87
CA SER A 207 15.40 -0.54 4.58
C SER A 207 15.75 -2.01 4.79
N ARG A 208 15.16 -2.89 3.98
CA ARG A 208 15.56 -4.30 3.90
C ARG A 208 16.88 -4.42 3.15
N GLN A 209 17.64 -5.48 3.41
CA GLN A 209 18.88 -5.74 2.69
C GLN A 209 18.62 -6.01 1.21
N PRO A 210 19.44 -5.47 0.30
CA PRO A 210 19.26 -5.68 -1.15
C PRO A 210 19.22 -7.14 -1.55
N GLU A 211 20.05 -7.99 -0.92
CA GLU A 211 20.17 -9.43 -1.18
C GLU A 211 18.85 -10.14 -0.91
N ASP A 212 18.16 -9.79 0.19
CA ASP A 212 16.87 -10.36 0.57
C ASP A 212 15.77 -9.98 -0.41
N ILE A 213 15.74 -8.72 -0.83
CA ILE A 213 14.79 -8.23 -1.84
C ILE A 213 15.03 -8.92 -3.19
N LEU A 214 16.29 -9.01 -3.62
CA LEU A 214 16.66 -9.67 -4.88
C LEU A 214 16.36 -11.17 -4.85
N ARG A 215 16.55 -11.84 -3.72
CA ARG A 215 16.16 -13.25 -3.54
C ARG A 215 14.65 -13.41 -3.69
N GLU A 216 13.84 -12.62 -2.97
CA GLU A 216 12.38 -12.64 -3.07
C GLU A 216 11.90 -12.38 -4.50
N CYS A 217 12.47 -11.37 -5.18
CA CYS A 217 12.13 -11.10 -6.58
C CYS A 217 12.46 -12.28 -7.52
N ARG A 218 13.64 -12.96 -7.35
CA ARG A 218 13.98 -14.14 -8.15
C ARG A 218 12.99 -15.29 -7.94
N GLU A 219 12.62 -15.54 -6.69
CA GLU A 219 11.64 -16.60 -6.35
C GLU A 219 10.27 -16.30 -6.97
N LEU A 220 9.81 -15.04 -6.90
CA LEU A 220 8.57 -14.62 -7.53
C LEU A 220 8.58 -14.78 -9.05
N ILE A 221 9.65 -14.36 -9.71
CA ILE A 221 9.78 -14.47 -11.16
C ILE A 221 9.82 -15.96 -11.56
N ALA A 222 10.54 -16.80 -10.82
CA ALA A 222 10.59 -18.24 -11.04
C ALA A 222 9.23 -18.92 -10.84
N ALA A 223 8.40 -18.40 -9.92
CA ALA A 223 7.02 -18.86 -9.70
C ALA A 223 6.01 -18.32 -10.74
N GLY A 224 6.45 -17.52 -11.73
CA GLY A 224 5.61 -17.01 -12.83
C GLY A 224 5.02 -15.62 -12.59
N CYS A 225 5.43 -14.90 -11.56
CA CYS A 225 5.00 -13.52 -11.34
C CYS A 225 5.44 -12.62 -12.49
N LYS A 226 4.52 -11.75 -12.95
CA LYS A 226 4.70 -10.86 -14.10
C LYS A 226 4.69 -9.37 -13.76
N ASP A 227 4.19 -8.99 -12.59
CA ASP A 227 4.09 -7.60 -12.15
C ASP A 227 4.49 -7.51 -10.67
N ILE A 228 5.68 -6.96 -10.42
CA ILE A 228 6.23 -6.80 -9.07
C ILE A 228 6.14 -5.34 -8.70
N THR A 229 5.36 -5.03 -7.66
CA THR A 229 5.28 -3.67 -7.12
C THR A 229 6.08 -3.54 -5.84
N LEU A 230 7.08 -2.68 -5.84
CA LEU A 230 7.92 -2.37 -4.69
C LEU A 230 7.19 -1.39 -3.76
N LEU A 231 7.12 -1.72 -2.49
CA LEU A 231 6.39 -0.97 -1.48
C LEU A 231 7.30 -0.41 -0.39
N GLY A 232 6.92 0.75 0.09
CA GLY A 232 7.47 1.43 1.25
C GLY A 232 6.58 2.61 1.61
N GLN A 233 6.93 3.41 2.59
CA GLN A 233 6.23 4.65 2.92
C GLN A 233 6.87 5.88 2.24
N ASN A 234 8.11 5.74 1.77
CA ASN A 234 8.84 6.62 0.87
C ASN A 234 9.94 5.81 0.19
N VAL A 235 9.62 5.12 -0.89
CA VAL A 235 10.57 4.21 -1.58
C VAL A 235 11.83 4.93 -2.07
N ASN A 236 11.74 6.22 -2.39
CA ASN A 236 12.86 7.02 -2.85
C ASN A 236 13.95 7.26 -1.79
N SER A 237 13.65 7.03 -0.50
CA SER A 237 14.62 7.10 0.58
C SER A 237 15.29 5.78 0.90
N TYR A 238 14.96 4.69 0.15
CA TYR A 238 15.57 3.39 0.34
C TYR A 238 17.10 3.46 0.34
N GLY A 239 17.70 2.74 1.25
CA GLY A 239 19.14 2.58 1.37
C GLY A 239 19.86 3.67 2.17
N LYS A 240 19.18 4.78 2.55
CA LYS A 240 19.81 5.84 3.36
C LYS A 240 20.28 5.39 4.74
N ASP A 241 19.71 4.33 5.28
CA ASP A 241 20.03 3.72 6.56
C ASP A 241 20.89 2.46 6.42
N LEU A 242 21.25 2.05 5.19
CA LEU A 242 22.10 0.90 4.92
C LEU A 242 23.57 1.28 4.78
N GLU A 243 24.47 0.40 5.22
CA GLU A 243 25.88 0.46 4.90
C GLU A 243 26.08 -0.04 3.45
N GLY A 244 26.93 0.62 2.67
CA GLY A 244 27.24 0.19 1.29
C GLY A 244 26.70 1.08 0.17
N GLY A 245 25.87 2.09 0.48
CA GLY A 245 25.53 3.20 -0.43
C GLY A 245 24.61 2.87 -1.61
N MET A 246 23.98 1.68 -1.64
CA MET A 246 22.96 1.35 -2.64
C MET A 246 21.70 2.18 -2.39
N ASP A 247 21.29 3.00 -3.34
CA ASP A 247 20.04 3.75 -3.28
C ASP A 247 18.90 3.06 -4.04
N PHE A 248 17.73 3.68 -4.06
CA PHE A 248 16.55 3.13 -4.71
C PHE A 248 16.73 2.91 -6.22
N ALA A 249 17.43 3.81 -6.91
CA ALA A 249 17.69 3.68 -8.35
C ALA A 249 18.61 2.48 -8.64
N ASP A 250 19.62 2.26 -7.80
CA ASP A 250 20.52 1.11 -7.91
C ASP A 250 19.75 -0.21 -7.67
N LEU A 251 18.86 -0.24 -6.67
CA LEU A 251 18.01 -1.41 -6.40
C LEU A 251 17.09 -1.70 -7.60
N LEU A 252 16.45 -0.67 -8.17
CA LEU A 252 15.61 -0.83 -9.36
C LEU A 252 16.39 -1.42 -10.54
N ALA A 253 17.60 -0.89 -10.80
CA ALA A 253 18.47 -1.40 -11.85
C ALA A 253 18.87 -2.85 -11.62
N ALA A 254 19.19 -3.22 -10.37
CA ALA A 254 19.55 -4.60 -10.01
C ALA A 254 18.37 -5.57 -10.20
N ILE A 255 17.15 -5.19 -9.82
CA ILE A 255 15.96 -6.02 -10.05
C ILE A 255 15.65 -6.12 -11.54
N ALA A 256 15.77 -5.03 -12.32
CA ALA A 256 15.51 -5.03 -13.75
C ALA A 256 16.45 -5.95 -14.54
N GLN A 257 17.67 -6.21 -14.04
CA GLN A 257 18.63 -7.12 -14.65
C GLN A 257 18.33 -8.60 -14.38
N LEU A 258 17.41 -8.93 -13.47
CA LEU A 258 17.02 -10.32 -13.23
C LEU A 258 16.44 -10.94 -14.53
N PRO A 259 16.72 -12.23 -14.80
CA PRO A 259 16.20 -12.91 -15.98
C PRO A 259 14.67 -13.08 -15.90
N GLY A 260 14.02 -13.17 -17.06
CA GLY A 260 12.58 -13.35 -17.18
C GLY A 260 11.85 -12.14 -17.76
N GLU A 261 10.58 -12.34 -18.10
CA GLU A 261 9.67 -11.32 -18.62
C GLU A 261 8.70 -10.90 -17.52
N PHE A 262 8.88 -9.68 -17.00
CA PHE A 262 8.09 -9.10 -15.92
C PHE A 262 8.19 -7.57 -15.94
N LEU A 263 7.29 -6.91 -15.22
CA LEU A 263 7.30 -5.47 -14.96
C LEU A 263 7.63 -5.19 -13.49
N ILE A 264 8.33 -4.09 -13.26
CA ILE A 264 8.61 -3.53 -11.94
C ILE A 264 7.83 -2.23 -11.82
N ARG A 265 7.05 -2.11 -10.76
CA ARG A 265 6.38 -0.88 -10.35
C ARG A 265 6.81 -0.49 -8.95
N PHE A 266 6.55 0.75 -8.59
CA PHE A 266 6.71 1.21 -7.22
C PHE A 266 5.68 2.28 -6.89
N MET A 267 5.36 2.38 -5.61
CA MET A 267 4.39 3.35 -5.09
C MET A 267 5.00 4.16 -3.96
N THR A 268 4.36 5.27 -3.59
CA THR A 268 4.72 6.09 -2.42
C THR A 268 6.08 6.80 -2.54
N SER A 269 6.27 7.50 -3.67
CA SER A 269 7.39 8.40 -3.87
C SER A 269 7.23 9.72 -3.10
N HIS A 270 8.35 10.38 -2.81
CA HIS A 270 8.34 11.73 -2.25
C HIS A 270 9.16 12.66 -3.16
N PRO A 271 8.60 13.81 -3.61
CA PRO A 271 9.28 14.71 -4.57
C PRO A 271 10.66 15.17 -4.13
N ARG A 272 10.89 15.37 -2.82
CA ARG A 272 12.22 15.73 -2.30
C ARG A 272 13.30 14.70 -2.64
N ASP A 273 12.93 13.43 -2.67
CA ASP A 273 13.87 12.31 -2.84
C ASP A 273 13.85 11.73 -4.28
N ALA A 274 12.95 12.22 -5.14
CA ALA A 274 12.86 11.83 -6.55
C ALA A 274 13.81 12.68 -7.40
N GLY A 275 15.01 12.15 -7.66
CA GLY A 275 16.06 12.82 -8.40
C GLY A 275 16.29 12.30 -9.82
N LYS A 276 17.15 12.98 -10.59
CA LYS A 276 17.49 12.63 -11.98
C LYS A 276 17.94 11.19 -12.14
N LYS A 277 18.81 10.68 -11.26
CA LYS A 277 19.28 9.29 -11.27
C LYS A 277 18.14 8.28 -11.33
N LEU A 278 17.06 8.50 -10.55
CA LEU A 278 15.88 7.65 -10.57
C LEU A 278 15.20 7.67 -11.95
N PHE A 279 14.96 8.85 -12.50
CA PHE A 279 14.27 9.01 -13.79
C PHE A 279 15.10 8.45 -14.96
N ASP A 280 16.42 8.67 -14.95
CA ASP A 280 17.34 8.08 -15.92
C ASP A 280 17.35 6.55 -15.84
N THR A 281 17.31 5.98 -14.62
CA THR A 281 17.21 4.53 -14.41
C THR A 281 15.87 4.01 -14.93
N MET A 282 14.76 4.69 -14.67
CA MET A 282 13.46 4.29 -15.21
C MET A 282 13.45 4.26 -16.73
N ALA A 283 14.04 5.29 -17.37
CA ALA A 283 14.13 5.37 -18.83
C ALA A 283 15.06 4.31 -19.44
N ALA A 284 16.12 3.92 -18.72
CA ALA A 284 17.14 3.00 -19.23
C ALA A 284 16.69 1.51 -19.20
N TYR A 285 15.77 1.13 -18.33
CA TYR A 285 15.38 -0.28 -18.13
C TYR A 285 13.93 -0.53 -18.52
N PRO A 286 13.63 -1.17 -19.67
CA PRO A 286 12.26 -1.41 -20.16
C PRO A 286 11.38 -2.27 -19.22
N LYS A 287 11.98 -3.02 -18.28
CA LYS A 287 11.21 -3.76 -17.27
C LYS A 287 10.65 -2.87 -16.17
N ILE A 288 11.17 -1.64 -16.01
CA ILE A 288 10.59 -0.67 -15.08
C ILE A 288 9.43 0.01 -15.79
N ALA A 289 8.25 -0.13 -15.24
CA ALA A 289 7.04 0.43 -15.82
C ALA A 289 7.17 1.95 -16.01
N CYS A 290 6.78 2.46 -17.18
CA CYS A 290 6.77 3.89 -17.48
C CYS A 290 5.60 4.58 -16.74
N GLN A 291 5.61 4.46 -15.42
CA GLN A 291 4.61 4.99 -14.49
C GLN A 291 5.30 5.55 -13.25
N LEU A 292 4.96 6.78 -12.90
CA LEU A 292 5.46 7.44 -11.69
C LEU A 292 4.29 7.96 -10.86
N HIS A 293 4.19 7.52 -9.60
CA HIS A 293 3.32 8.14 -8.63
C HIS A 293 4.13 9.12 -7.77
N LEU A 294 3.90 10.42 -7.95
CA LEU A 294 4.68 11.49 -7.32
C LEU A 294 3.76 12.49 -6.59
N PRO A 295 3.40 12.24 -5.33
CA PRO A 295 2.46 13.04 -4.56
C PRO A 295 2.91 14.50 -4.36
N PHE A 296 2.24 15.47 -5.00
CA PHE A 296 2.54 16.89 -4.83
C PHE A 296 1.82 17.53 -3.64
N GLN A 297 0.67 17.01 -3.25
CA GLN A 297 -0.19 17.37 -2.12
C GLN A 297 -0.87 18.75 -2.21
N SER A 298 -0.18 19.82 -2.62
CA SER A 298 -0.69 21.17 -2.85
C SER A 298 0.15 21.90 -3.91
N GLY A 299 -0.47 22.77 -4.69
CA GLY A 299 0.20 23.63 -5.65
C GLY A 299 0.82 24.88 -5.04
N SER A 300 0.54 25.19 -3.78
CA SER A 300 1.04 26.37 -3.07
C SER A 300 2.31 26.05 -2.26
N SER A 301 3.40 26.78 -2.53
CA SER A 301 4.66 26.64 -1.80
C SER A 301 4.51 26.95 -0.30
N ARG A 302 3.60 27.89 0.08
CA ARG A 302 3.31 28.16 1.49
C ARG A 302 2.61 26.98 2.18
N VAL A 303 1.61 26.40 1.52
CA VAL A 303 0.90 25.21 2.05
C VAL A 303 1.83 24.02 2.15
N LEU A 304 2.70 23.78 1.13
CA LEU A 304 3.72 22.74 1.17
C LEU A 304 4.68 22.90 2.35
N LYS A 305 5.09 24.13 2.64
CA LYS A 305 5.92 24.45 3.82
C LYS A 305 5.15 24.15 5.14
N ALA A 306 3.88 24.53 5.23
CA ALA A 306 3.03 24.22 6.38
C ALA A 306 2.78 22.71 6.55
N MET A 307 2.73 21.96 5.45
CA MET A 307 2.68 20.50 5.41
C MET A 307 4.03 19.82 5.75
N ASN A 308 5.12 20.57 5.92
CA ASN A 308 6.49 20.06 6.15
C ASN A 308 7.02 19.19 4.98
N ARG A 309 6.76 19.62 3.71
CA ARG A 309 7.10 18.82 2.53
C ARG A 309 8.55 18.96 2.06
N HIS A 310 9.30 19.98 2.49
CA HIS A 310 10.71 20.24 2.17
C HIS A 310 11.02 20.41 0.66
N TYR A 311 10.04 20.77 -0.14
CA TYR A 311 10.15 21.25 -1.52
C TYR A 311 9.08 22.31 -1.77
N ASP A 312 9.26 23.11 -2.80
CA ASP A 312 8.33 24.11 -3.29
C ASP A 312 7.76 23.70 -4.66
N ARG A 313 6.83 24.50 -5.18
CA ARG A 313 6.19 24.29 -6.47
C ARG A 313 7.19 24.21 -7.61
N GLU A 314 8.18 25.08 -7.60
CA GLU A 314 9.19 25.20 -8.66
C GLU A 314 10.03 23.93 -8.75
N LYS A 315 10.56 23.43 -7.64
CA LYS A 315 11.31 22.17 -7.56
C LYS A 315 10.48 20.97 -7.99
N TYR A 316 9.19 20.95 -7.62
CA TYR A 316 8.29 19.91 -8.08
C TYR A 316 8.15 19.92 -9.61
N LEU A 317 7.91 21.10 -10.21
CA LEU A 317 7.80 21.26 -11.65
C LEU A 317 9.10 20.91 -12.38
N GLU A 318 10.28 21.28 -11.82
CA GLU A 318 11.58 20.88 -12.37
C GLU A 318 11.72 19.35 -12.43
N ALA A 319 11.34 18.64 -11.35
CA ALA A 319 11.39 17.18 -11.29
C ALA A 319 10.44 16.54 -12.33
N VAL A 320 9.20 17.03 -12.42
CA VAL A 320 8.21 16.53 -13.39
C VAL A 320 8.65 16.79 -14.83
N ASN A 321 9.12 18.00 -15.13
CA ASN A 321 9.58 18.36 -16.48
C ASN A 321 10.78 17.51 -16.91
N TYR A 322 11.73 17.27 -16.01
CA TYR A 322 12.85 16.39 -16.28
C TYR A 322 12.37 14.94 -16.52
N ALA A 323 11.51 14.39 -15.65
CA ALA A 323 10.98 13.05 -15.81
C ALA A 323 10.27 12.87 -17.17
N LYS A 324 9.43 13.84 -17.57
CA LYS A 324 8.76 13.85 -18.89
C LYS A 324 9.73 14.03 -20.07
N SER A 325 10.85 14.73 -19.88
CA SER A 325 11.83 14.90 -20.94
C SER A 325 12.60 13.63 -21.28
N VAL A 326 12.87 12.78 -20.28
CA VAL A 326 13.55 11.49 -20.45
C VAL A 326 12.59 10.32 -20.70
N MET A 327 11.32 10.49 -20.35
CA MET A 327 10.24 9.51 -20.56
C MET A 327 8.99 10.20 -21.16
N PRO A 328 8.93 10.41 -22.48
CA PRO A 328 7.83 11.15 -23.11
C PRO A 328 6.44 10.50 -22.91
N ASP A 329 6.38 9.17 -22.78
CA ASP A 329 5.14 8.41 -22.56
C ASP A 329 4.86 8.14 -21.08
N LEU A 330 5.52 8.88 -20.15
CA LEU A 330 5.38 8.71 -18.71
C LEU A 330 3.92 8.89 -18.26
N VAL A 331 3.37 7.86 -17.62
CA VAL A 331 2.10 7.93 -16.90
C VAL A 331 2.37 8.51 -15.51
N LEU A 332 1.90 9.74 -15.29
CA LEU A 332 2.13 10.45 -14.03
C LEU A 332 0.85 10.52 -13.21
N THR A 333 0.92 10.00 -11.99
CA THR A 333 -0.16 10.08 -11.00
C THR A 333 0.32 10.78 -9.73
N SER A 334 -0.62 11.32 -8.96
CA SER A 334 -0.26 12.06 -7.75
C SER A 334 -1.39 12.02 -6.70
N ASP A 335 -1.04 12.46 -5.48
CA ASP A 335 -2.01 12.75 -4.41
C ASP A 335 -2.15 14.26 -4.23
N VAL A 336 -3.35 14.70 -3.89
CA VAL A 336 -3.65 16.10 -3.55
C VAL A 336 -4.62 16.16 -2.36
N ILE A 337 -4.33 17.07 -1.45
CA ILE A 337 -5.16 17.35 -0.28
C ILE A 337 -5.73 18.76 -0.42
N VAL A 338 -7.08 18.86 -0.43
CA VAL A 338 -7.84 20.10 -0.49
C VAL A 338 -8.24 20.52 0.92
N GLY A 339 -8.22 21.81 1.20
CA GLY A 339 -8.69 22.38 2.47
C GLY A 339 -7.75 22.03 3.64
N PHE A 340 -6.44 22.04 3.40
CA PHE A 340 -5.46 22.00 4.49
C PHE A 340 -5.64 23.23 5.40
N PRO A 341 -5.44 23.14 6.72
CA PRO A 341 -5.66 24.25 7.64
C PRO A 341 -4.99 25.56 7.18
N GLY A 342 -5.79 26.61 7.02
CA GLY A 342 -5.35 27.92 6.57
C GLY A 342 -5.04 28.03 5.07
N GLU A 343 -5.44 27.07 4.23
CA GLU A 343 -5.37 27.19 2.77
C GLU A 343 -6.36 28.24 2.26
N THR A 344 -5.86 29.28 1.58
CA THR A 344 -6.71 30.35 0.99
C THR A 344 -7.28 29.90 -0.37
N GLU A 345 -8.19 30.72 -0.96
CA GLU A 345 -8.72 30.45 -2.30
C GLU A 345 -7.63 30.62 -3.36
N GLU A 346 -6.78 31.62 -3.23
CA GLU A 346 -5.67 31.86 -4.14
C GLU A 346 -4.69 30.68 -4.16
N GLU A 347 -4.43 30.09 -3.01
CA GLU A 347 -3.56 28.93 -2.89
C GLU A 347 -4.19 27.66 -3.45
N PHE A 348 -5.51 27.54 -3.32
CA PHE A 348 -6.24 26.49 -4.02
C PHE A 348 -6.19 26.70 -5.55
N GLU A 349 -6.26 27.96 -6.06
CA GLU A 349 -6.07 28.25 -7.49
C GLU A 349 -4.64 27.91 -7.97
N GLU A 350 -3.60 28.07 -7.14
CA GLU A 350 -2.26 27.59 -7.46
C GLU A 350 -2.26 26.06 -7.64
N THR A 351 -3.05 25.33 -6.87
CA THR A 351 -3.23 23.87 -7.02
C THR A 351 -3.91 23.52 -8.34
N ILE A 352 -4.99 24.21 -8.71
CA ILE A 352 -5.69 24.03 -9.99
C ILE A 352 -4.75 24.32 -11.17
N THR A 353 -4.01 25.42 -11.13
CA THR A 353 -3.07 25.78 -12.20
C THR A 353 -1.92 24.80 -12.32
N LEU A 354 -1.44 24.21 -11.22
CA LEU A 354 -0.44 23.15 -11.27
C LEU A 354 -1.00 21.90 -11.98
N ILE A 355 -2.21 21.48 -11.66
CA ILE A 355 -2.88 20.32 -12.30
C ILE A 355 -3.02 20.55 -13.81
N GLN A 356 -3.46 21.75 -14.21
CA GLN A 356 -3.60 22.12 -15.62
C GLN A 356 -2.25 22.21 -16.35
N GLN A 357 -1.17 22.63 -15.68
CA GLN A 357 0.16 22.71 -16.25
C GLN A 357 0.82 21.33 -16.41
N VAL A 358 0.66 20.46 -15.42
CA VAL A 358 1.32 19.14 -15.40
C VAL A 358 0.57 18.13 -16.24
N HIS A 359 -0.78 18.18 -16.33
CA HIS A 359 -1.60 17.18 -17.01
C HIS A 359 -1.37 15.78 -16.44
N TYR A 360 -1.86 15.53 -15.23
CA TYR A 360 -1.78 14.21 -14.60
C TYR A 360 -2.71 13.22 -15.26
N ASP A 361 -2.27 11.99 -15.39
CA ASP A 361 -3.10 10.88 -15.86
C ASP A 361 -4.23 10.55 -14.89
N ALA A 362 -3.94 10.62 -13.61
CA ALA A 362 -4.94 10.50 -12.55
C ALA A 362 -4.45 11.15 -11.25
N LEU A 363 -5.38 11.64 -10.45
CA LEU A 363 -5.13 12.12 -9.09
C LEU A 363 -5.95 11.32 -8.07
N PHE A 364 -5.31 11.01 -6.95
CA PHE A 364 -5.99 10.60 -5.73
C PHE A 364 -6.26 11.86 -4.91
N THR A 365 -7.53 12.23 -4.82
CA THR A 365 -7.98 13.49 -4.23
C THR A 365 -8.57 13.27 -2.86
N PHE A 366 -8.17 14.11 -1.91
CA PHE A 366 -8.60 14.02 -0.52
C PHE A 366 -9.00 15.40 0.00
N ILE A 367 -10.06 15.45 0.81
CA ILE A 367 -10.31 16.58 1.70
C ILE A 367 -9.48 16.35 2.96
N PHE A 368 -8.80 17.39 3.45
CA PHE A 368 -8.05 17.31 4.71
C PHE A 368 -8.92 16.75 5.84
N SER A 369 -8.42 15.75 6.52
CA SER A 369 -9.04 15.15 7.71
C SER A 369 -8.00 15.07 8.83
N PRO A 370 -8.24 15.73 9.98
CA PRO A 370 -7.28 15.77 11.07
C PRO A 370 -7.04 14.35 11.65
N ARG A 371 -5.78 14.00 11.87
CA ARG A 371 -5.39 12.74 12.51
C ARG A 371 -4.87 13.02 13.91
N THR A 372 -5.51 12.45 14.90
CA THR A 372 -5.10 12.63 16.30
C THR A 372 -3.62 12.30 16.48
N GLY A 373 -2.88 13.19 17.14
CA GLY A 373 -1.45 13.04 17.39
C GLY A 373 -0.54 13.62 16.29
N THR A 374 -1.11 14.11 15.19
CA THR A 374 -0.35 14.83 14.16
C THR A 374 -0.35 16.33 14.42
N PRO A 375 0.71 17.07 14.02
CA PRO A 375 0.75 18.53 14.19
C PRO A 375 -0.42 19.25 13.51
N ALA A 376 -0.83 18.84 12.32
CA ALA A 376 -1.93 19.47 11.59
C ALA A 376 -3.30 19.32 12.28
N ALA A 377 -3.46 18.32 13.16
CA ALA A 377 -4.71 18.16 13.92
C ALA A 377 -4.94 19.25 14.97
N SER A 378 -3.89 20.00 15.33
CA SER A 378 -3.98 21.12 16.28
C SER A 378 -3.89 22.50 15.62
N MET A 379 -3.80 22.55 14.28
CA MET A 379 -3.82 23.81 13.54
C MET A 379 -5.23 24.39 13.49
N ASP A 380 -5.31 25.72 13.50
CA ASP A 380 -6.58 26.42 13.28
C ASP A 380 -7.05 26.19 11.85
N ASP A 381 -8.29 25.74 11.72
CA ASP A 381 -8.92 25.39 10.44
C ASP A 381 -10.21 26.17 10.23
N PRO A 382 -10.10 27.43 9.78
CA PRO A 382 -11.24 28.34 9.64
C PRO A 382 -12.11 28.01 8.42
N THR A 383 -11.66 27.15 7.49
CA THR A 383 -12.37 26.88 6.25
C THR A 383 -13.58 25.98 6.49
N PRO A 384 -14.82 26.44 6.21
CA PRO A 384 -16.02 25.63 6.36
C PRO A 384 -16.00 24.37 5.50
N LYS A 385 -16.68 23.32 5.97
CA LYS A 385 -16.76 22.04 5.25
C LYS A 385 -17.37 22.17 3.86
N GLU A 386 -18.36 23.01 3.72
CA GLU A 386 -19.04 23.31 2.45
C GLU A 386 -18.05 23.89 1.43
N GLU A 387 -17.17 24.77 1.87
CA GLU A 387 -16.14 25.37 1.02
C GLU A 387 -15.09 24.32 0.60
N LYS A 388 -14.66 23.47 1.52
CA LYS A 388 -13.75 22.34 1.18
C LYS A 388 -14.38 21.40 0.16
N ASN A 389 -15.67 21.08 0.30
CA ASN A 389 -16.40 20.26 -0.67
C ASN A 389 -16.48 20.96 -2.04
N ARG A 390 -16.79 22.26 -2.09
CA ARG A 390 -16.83 23.05 -3.33
C ARG A 390 -15.48 23.00 -4.07
N ARG A 391 -14.38 23.21 -3.34
CA ARG A 391 -13.01 23.12 -3.91
C ARG A 391 -12.71 21.72 -4.40
N PHE A 392 -13.07 20.70 -3.63
CA PHE A 392 -12.87 19.29 -3.98
C PHE A 392 -13.61 18.92 -5.26
N ASP A 393 -14.90 19.26 -5.38
CA ASP A 393 -15.71 18.97 -6.56
C ASP A 393 -15.15 19.66 -7.81
N ARG A 394 -14.71 20.93 -7.68
CA ARG A 394 -14.06 21.67 -8.75
C ARG A 394 -12.75 21.03 -9.20
N LEU A 395 -11.92 20.60 -8.27
CA LEU A 395 -10.66 19.91 -8.56
C LEU A 395 -10.92 18.59 -9.30
N CYS A 396 -11.88 17.80 -8.83
CA CYS A 396 -12.26 16.55 -9.48
C CYS A 396 -12.77 16.78 -10.91
N ALA A 397 -13.56 17.82 -11.15
CA ALA A 397 -14.04 18.16 -12.48
C ALA A 397 -12.91 18.51 -13.45
N VAL A 398 -11.93 19.33 -13.00
CA VAL A 398 -10.75 19.68 -13.79
C VAL A 398 -9.91 18.44 -14.12
N GLN A 399 -9.62 17.59 -13.13
CA GLN A 399 -8.82 16.40 -13.35
C GLN A 399 -9.53 15.37 -14.25
N ASN A 400 -10.83 15.17 -14.07
CA ASN A 400 -11.59 14.24 -14.91
C ASN A 400 -11.54 14.64 -16.41
N ALA A 401 -11.67 15.94 -16.69
CA ALA A 401 -11.53 16.44 -18.07
C ALA A 401 -10.13 16.19 -18.64
N ILE A 402 -9.07 16.39 -17.84
CA ILE A 402 -7.70 16.09 -18.26
C ILE A 402 -7.50 14.59 -18.50
N SER A 403 -7.96 13.74 -17.57
CA SER A 403 -7.85 12.28 -17.72
C SER A 403 -8.56 11.76 -18.96
N GLU A 404 -9.75 12.29 -19.27
CA GLU A 404 -10.48 11.94 -20.47
C GLU A 404 -9.73 12.34 -21.74
N GLN A 405 -9.21 13.58 -21.80
CA GLN A 405 -8.38 14.05 -22.92
C GLN A 405 -7.17 13.14 -23.14
N ILE A 406 -6.43 12.79 -22.06
CA ILE A 406 -5.29 11.89 -22.15
C ILE A 406 -5.72 10.51 -22.68
N HIS A 407 -6.81 9.94 -22.17
CA HIS A 407 -7.28 8.63 -22.61
C HIS A 407 -7.69 8.61 -24.09
N GLN A 408 -8.29 9.68 -24.61
CA GLN A 408 -8.60 9.81 -26.03
C GLN A 408 -7.35 9.74 -26.92
N THR A 409 -6.18 10.17 -26.44
CA THR A 409 -4.92 10.09 -27.21
C THR A 409 -4.41 8.67 -27.44
N TYR A 410 -4.97 7.68 -26.73
CA TYR A 410 -4.60 6.27 -26.91
C TYR A 410 -5.36 5.58 -28.05
N ILE A 411 -6.48 6.12 -28.50
CA ILE A 411 -7.25 5.53 -29.59
C ILE A 411 -6.38 5.45 -30.85
N GLY A 412 -6.32 4.26 -31.44
CA GLY A 412 -5.48 3.93 -32.59
C GLY A 412 -4.04 3.51 -32.26
N LYS A 413 -3.58 3.64 -30.98
CA LYS A 413 -2.27 3.16 -30.58
C LYS A 413 -2.33 1.67 -30.21
N THR A 414 -1.27 0.94 -30.54
CA THR A 414 -1.05 -0.43 -30.06
C THR A 414 -0.16 -0.39 -28.82
N LEU A 415 -0.66 -0.95 -27.72
CA LEU A 415 0.01 -0.94 -26.42
C LEU A 415 0.32 -2.36 -25.98
N ARG A 416 1.53 -2.57 -25.41
CA ARG A 416 1.88 -3.81 -24.73
C ARG A 416 1.19 -3.86 -23.36
N CYS A 417 0.40 -4.90 -23.11
CA CYS A 417 -0.44 -5.04 -21.93
C CYS A 417 -0.25 -6.43 -21.29
N LEU A 418 -0.18 -6.49 -19.98
CA LEU A 418 -0.27 -7.74 -19.22
C LEU A 418 -1.74 -8.12 -19.06
N VAL A 419 -2.15 -9.26 -19.57
CA VAL A 419 -3.49 -9.80 -19.37
C VAL A 419 -3.56 -10.36 -17.94
N ASP A 420 -4.39 -9.74 -17.09
CA ASP A 420 -4.36 -9.96 -15.65
C ASP A 420 -5.61 -10.61 -15.07
N GLY A 421 -6.63 -10.84 -15.90
CA GLY A 421 -7.86 -11.47 -15.45
C GLY A 421 -9.01 -11.31 -16.43
N GLN A 422 -10.22 -11.44 -15.91
CA GLN A 422 -11.47 -11.36 -16.65
C GLN A 422 -12.50 -10.54 -15.85
N ASP A 423 -13.30 -9.75 -16.57
CA ASP A 423 -14.46 -9.03 -16.06
C ASP A 423 -15.66 -9.35 -16.96
N LYS A 424 -16.54 -10.25 -16.48
CA LYS A 424 -17.64 -10.85 -17.25
C LYS A 424 -17.14 -11.61 -18.47
N GLU A 425 -17.52 -11.19 -19.68
CA GLU A 425 -17.15 -11.83 -20.95
C GLU A 425 -15.86 -11.25 -21.55
N LEU A 426 -15.29 -10.17 -20.97
CA LEU A 426 -14.11 -9.52 -21.50
C LEU A 426 -12.89 -9.86 -20.64
N LEU A 427 -11.75 -10.05 -21.29
CA LEU A 427 -10.47 -10.08 -20.59
C LEU A 427 -10.09 -8.68 -20.11
N THR A 428 -9.40 -8.63 -18.99
CA THR A 428 -8.78 -7.43 -18.47
C THR A 428 -7.27 -7.51 -18.65
N ALA A 429 -6.68 -6.37 -19.03
CA ALA A 429 -5.25 -6.22 -19.13
C ALA A 429 -4.80 -4.88 -18.55
N ARG A 430 -3.52 -4.81 -18.22
CA ARG A 430 -2.88 -3.57 -17.75
C ARG A 430 -1.78 -3.16 -18.72
N THR A 431 -1.83 -1.92 -19.17
CA THR A 431 -0.71 -1.33 -19.92
C THR A 431 0.52 -1.22 -19.02
N GLU A 432 1.69 -0.99 -19.61
CA GLU A 432 2.91 -0.68 -18.83
C GLU A 432 2.71 0.51 -17.90
N GLY A 433 1.94 1.51 -18.30
CA GLY A 433 1.53 2.64 -17.45
C GLY A 433 0.39 2.34 -16.47
N GLY A 434 -0.04 1.07 -16.30
CA GLY A 434 -1.03 0.64 -15.32
C GLY A 434 -2.50 0.88 -15.69
N ARG A 435 -2.82 1.37 -16.92
CA ARG A 435 -4.20 1.61 -17.36
C ARG A 435 -4.92 0.30 -17.60
N LEU A 436 -6.19 0.26 -17.20
CA LEU A 436 -7.08 -0.87 -17.46
C LEU A 436 -7.50 -0.87 -18.94
N VAL A 437 -7.32 -2.00 -19.61
CA VAL A 437 -7.83 -2.28 -20.95
C VAL A 437 -8.77 -3.47 -20.86
N ARG A 438 -9.93 -3.37 -21.52
CA ARG A 438 -10.87 -4.49 -21.72
C ARG A 438 -10.89 -4.87 -23.18
N PHE A 439 -10.84 -6.17 -23.47
CA PHE A 439 -10.83 -6.68 -24.84
C PHE A 439 -11.39 -8.10 -24.90
N SER A 440 -11.77 -8.54 -26.11
CA SER A 440 -12.24 -9.93 -26.35
C SER A 440 -11.05 -10.85 -26.59
N GLY A 441 -11.03 -12.00 -25.93
CA GLY A 441 -9.95 -12.97 -26.08
C GLY A 441 -10.23 -14.30 -25.37
N CYS A 442 -9.31 -15.24 -25.49
CA CYS A 442 -9.37 -16.54 -24.81
C CYS A 442 -8.66 -16.47 -23.45
N ASP A 443 -9.20 -17.15 -22.45
CA ASP A 443 -8.66 -17.20 -21.06
C ASP A 443 -7.20 -17.70 -21.00
N SER A 444 -6.75 -18.45 -22.01
CA SER A 444 -5.35 -18.88 -22.14
C SER A 444 -4.35 -17.73 -22.25
N LEU A 445 -4.82 -16.51 -22.54
CA LEU A 445 -3.98 -15.31 -22.60
C LEU A 445 -3.68 -14.74 -21.20
N ILE A 446 -4.42 -15.12 -20.17
CA ILE A 446 -4.20 -14.63 -18.80
C ILE A 446 -2.78 -15.02 -18.35
N GLY A 447 -2.03 -14.05 -17.86
CA GLY A 447 -0.63 -14.20 -17.45
C GLY A 447 0.39 -13.97 -18.56
N THR A 448 -0.05 -13.57 -19.75
CA THR A 448 0.84 -13.25 -20.87
C THR A 448 0.81 -11.75 -21.20
N PHE A 449 1.88 -11.27 -21.83
CA PHE A 449 1.91 -9.93 -22.41
C PHE A 449 1.37 -9.99 -23.85
N GLN A 450 0.40 -9.12 -24.15
CA GLN A 450 -0.23 -9.01 -25.45
C GLN A 450 -0.15 -7.58 -25.98
N ASN A 451 -0.07 -7.44 -27.31
CA ASN A 451 -0.21 -6.16 -27.96
C ASN A 451 -1.69 -5.93 -28.26
N ILE A 452 -2.24 -4.83 -27.77
CA ILE A 452 -3.67 -4.48 -27.91
C ILE A 452 -3.77 -3.13 -28.59
N THR A 453 -4.49 -3.07 -29.71
CA THR A 453 -4.82 -1.83 -30.41
C THR A 453 -6.04 -1.21 -29.75
N ILE A 454 -5.90 0.02 -29.26
CA ILE A 454 -6.97 0.71 -28.53
C ILE A 454 -8.01 1.24 -29.50
N THR A 455 -9.26 0.85 -29.32
CA THR A 455 -10.41 1.24 -30.17
C THR A 455 -11.39 2.17 -29.49
N GLY A 456 -11.30 2.30 -28.14
CA GLY A 456 -12.14 3.20 -27.37
C GLY A 456 -11.54 3.59 -26.03
N ALA A 457 -12.01 4.70 -25.48
CA ALA A 457 -11.53 5.24 -24.22
C ALA A 457 -12.66 5.89 -23.43
N THR A 458 -12.61 5.71 -22.11
CA THR A 458 -13.41 6.44 -21.11
C THR A 458 -12.47 7.18 -20.15
N THR A 459 -12.99 7.96 -19.24
CA THR A 459 -12.18 8.60 -18.18
C THR A 459 -11.35 7.59 -17.36
N TRP A 460 -11.80 6.32 -17.25
CA TRP A 460 -11.23 5.35 -16.30
C TRP A 460 -10.64 4.08 -16.94
N SER A 461 -10.96 3.82 -18.20
CA SER A 461 -10.53 2.58 -18.87
C SER A 461 -10.47 2.75 -20.39
N LEU A 462 -9.71 1.86 -20.99
CA LEU A 462 -9.57 1.70 -22.43
C LEU A 462 -10.29 0.41 -22.89
N THR A 463 -10.69 0.37 -24.15
CA THR A 463 -11.13 -0.85 -24.85
C THR A 463 -10.28 -1.04 -26.08
N GLY A 464 -10.08 -2.28 -26.51
CA GLY A 464 -9.25 -2.56 -27.69
C GLY A 464 -9.42 -3.96 -28.22
N ASP A 465 -8.66 -4.26 -29.24
CA ASP A 465 -8.63 -5.55 -29.91
C ASP A 465 -7.18 -6.08 -29.97
N LEU A 466 -7.00 -7.40 -29.99
CA LEU A 466 -5.67 -8.01 -30.20
C LEU A 466 -5.08 -7.53 -31.52
N ALA A 467 -3.82 -7.09 -31.51
CA ALA A 467 -3.12 -6.57 -32.68
C ALA A 467 -2.65 -7.66 -33.62
#